data_8462626949fec000e4326a5dc1b94db7
#
_entry.id   8462626949fec000e4326a5dc1b94db7
#
_cell.length_a   1.000
_cell.length_b   1.000
_cell.length_c   1.000
_cell.angle_alpha   90.00
_cell.angle_beta   90.00
_cell.angle_gamma   90.00
#
_symmetry.space_group_name_H-M   'P 1'
#
loop_
_entity.id
_entity.type
_entity.pdbx_description
1 polymer ?
#
loop_
_entity_poly.entity_id
_entity_poly.type
_entity_poly.pdbx_seq_one_letter_code
_entity_poly.pdbx_strand_id
1 'polypeptide(L)'
;DIYLSDIGFEDSDENNPISSAIRVGLVVHQAGRNQAADGEYIFAISSKKNPEAEYNTATGQEGYVLDSSRTDGTTVPFTPYDQNAYCNYNKDTGVVTLKNNSLKLCTLSGAGNGKAGQSVEIEIYIWLEGCDEDCTANLCSQTLKNLALSFAGVNRQE
;
A
#
# COMPACT_ATOMS: atom_id res chain seq x y z
N ASP A 1 -2.91 20.46 -4.46
CA ASP A 1 -3.17 19.08 -4.06
C ASP A 1 -1.92 18.22 -4.33
N ILE A 2 -1.65 17.26 -3.45
CA ILE A 2 -0.58 16.27 -3.57
C ILE A 2 -1.19 14.91 -3.84
N TYR A 3 -0.64 14.20 -4.81
CA TYR A 3 -1.13 12.89 -5.24
C TYR A 3 0.02 11.88 -5.29
N LEU A 4 -0.28 10.62 -4.95
CA LEU A 4 0.46 9.47 -5.50
C LEU A 4 -0.07 9.29 -6.93
N SER A 5 0.80 9.39 -7.92
CA SER A 5 0.41 9.40 -9.34
C SER A 5 0.78 8.12 -10.07
N ASP A 6 1.74 7.36 -9.54
CA ASP A 6 2.15 6.10 -10.16
C ASP A 6 2.87 5.20 -9.16
N ILE A 7 2.79 3.89 -9.42
CA ILE A 7 3.49 2.83 -8.70
C ILE A 7 4.15 1.93 -9.74
N GLY A 8 5.47 1.99 -9.81
CA GLY A 8 6.27 1.11 -10.66
C GLY A 8 7.04 0.09 -9.84
N PHE A 9 7.19 -1.12 -10.34
CA PHE A 9 8.03 -2.15 -9.71
C PHE A 9 8.62 -3.10 -10.76
N GLU A 10 9.69 -3.78 -10.38
CA GLU A 10 10.35 -4.80 -11.20
C GLU A 10 10.82 -5.96 -10.32
N ASP A 11 10.34 -7.15 -10.59
CA ASP A 11 10.75 -8.39 -9.94
C ASP A 11 12.03 -8.98 -10.55
N SER A 12 12.78 -9.74 -9.75
CA SER A 12 13.94 -10.50 -10.23
C SER A 12 13.54 -11.76 -11.03
N ASP A 13 12.38 -12.31 -10.72
CA ASP A 13 11.80 -13.49 -11.35
C ASP A 13 10.30 -13.32 -11.56
N GLU A 14 9.89 -13.20 -12.81
CA GLU A 14 8.47 -13.02 -13.18
C GLU A 14 7.61 -14.27 -12.90
N ASN A 15 8.22 -15.45 -12.78
CA ASN A 15 7.50 -16.68 -12.46
C ASN A 15 7.19 -16.79 -10.96
N ASN A 16 8.04 -16.17 -10.12
CA ASN A 16 7.89 -16.12 -8.68
C ASN A 16 8.05 -14.67 -8.21
N PRO A 17 7.13 -13.79 -8.55
CA PRO A 17 7.26 -12.36 -8.28
C PRO A 17 7.07 -12.07 -6.79
N ILE A 18 8.09 -11.49 -6.14
CA ILE A 18 8.00 -11.07 -4.75
C ILE A 18 6.99 -9.93 -4.57
N SER A 19 6.78 -9.14 -5.61
CA SER A 19 5.81 -8.04 -5.62
C SER A 19 4.39 -8.49 -5.30
N SER A 20 4.04 -9.76 -5.57
CA SER A 20 2.71 -10.30 -5.29
C SER A 20 2.38 -10.36 -3.79
N ALA A 21 3.39 -10.44 -2.93
CA ALA A 21 3.23 -10.45 -1.47
C ALA A 21 3.63 -9.11 -0.81
N ILE A 22 4.03 -8.10 -1.60
CA ILE A 22 4.43 -6.81 -1.05
C ILE A 22 3.21 -5.93 -0.77
N ARG A 23 3.27 -5.25 0.36
CA ARG A 23 2.36 -4.15 0.73
C ARG A 23 3.13 -2.85 0.83
N VAL A 24 2.45 -1.77 0.48
CA VAL A 24 2.92 -0.40 0.66
C VAL A 24 1.94 0.32 1.56
N GLY A 25 2.46 0.95 2.60
CA GLY A 25 1.72 1.84 3.48
C GLY A 25 2.22 3.27 3.33
N LEU A 26 1.30 4.22 3.27
CA LEU A 26 1.59 5.65 3.30
C LEU A 26 0.89 6.26 4.51
N VAL A 27 1.65 6.99 5.34
CA VAL A 27 1.10 7.79 6.45
C VAL A 27 1.40 9.25 6.19
N VAL A 28 0.35 10.06 6.14
CA VAL A 28 0.42 11.46 5.73
C VAL A 28 0.28 12.37 6.95
N HIS A 29 1.23 13.28 7.17
CA HIS A 29 1.28 14.22 8.29
C HIS A 29 1.39 15.67 7.78
N GLN A 30 0.29 16.39 7.72
CA GLN A 30 0.29 17.80 7.30
C GLN A 30 0.79 18.74 8.41
N ALA A 31 0.62 18.35 9.66
CA ALA A 31 1.10 19.10 10.83
C ALA A 31 2.44 18.58 11.40
N GLY A 32 3.09 17.64 10.70
CA GLY A 32 4.35 16.99 11.10
C GLY A 32 4.13 15.64 11.79
N ARG A 33 5.13 14.77 11.72
CA ARG A 33 5.07 13.36 12.16
C ARG A 33 4.77 13.11 13.65
N ASN A 34 4.94 14.15 14.49
CA ASN A 34 4.64 14.06 15.92
C ASN A 34 3.16 14.34 16.24
N GLN A 35 2.35 14.59 15.23
CA GLN A 35 0.91 14.80 15.32
C GLN A 35 0.18 13.57 14.78
N ALA A 36 -1.13 13.49 15.01
CA ALA A 36 -1.95 12.45 14.42
C ALA A 36 -1.83 12.47 12.89
N ALA A 37 -1.90 11.29 12.28
CA ALA A 37 -1.93 11.16 10.83
C ALA A 37 -3.20 11.79 10.25
N ASP A 38 -3.05 12.52 9.14
CA ASP A 38 -4.19 13.09 8.39
C ASP A 38 -4.76 12.08 7.39
N GLY A 39 -3.98 11.04 7.04
CA GLY A 39 -4.41 9.96 6.18
C GLY A 39 -3.47 8.75 6.27
N GLU A 40 -4.06 7.58 6.21
CA GLU A 40 -3.35 6.30 6.17
C GLU A 40 -3.87 5.48 5.01
N TYR A 41 -2.96 4.92 4.21
CA TYR A 41 -3.28 4.17 3.00
C TYR A 41 -2.44 2.91 2.96
N ILE A 42 -3.07 1.76 2.78
CA ILE A 42 -2.38 0.48 2.62
C ILE A 42 -2.88 -0.18 1.34
N PHE A 43 -1.99 -0.66 0.50
CA PHE A 43 -2.33 -1.34 -0.74
C PHE A 43 -1.26 -2.34 -1.18
N ALA A 44 -1.71 -3.37 -1.91
CA ALA A 44 -0.84 -4.27 -2.64
C ALA A 44 -0.38 -3.60 -3.94
N ILE A 45 0.85 -3.89 -4.37
CA ILE A 45 1.37 -3.39 -5.67
C ILE A 45 1.09 -4.37 -6.81
N SER A 46 0.98 -5.66 -6.48
CA SER A 46 0.59 -6.75 -7.37
C SER A 46 -0.11 -7.83 -6.54
N SER A 47 -0.83 -8.73 -7.17
CA SER A 47 -1.35 -9.92 -6.52
C SER A 47 -1.79 -10.94 -7.59
N LYS A 48 -1.56 -12.22 -7.37
CA LYS A 48 -2.09 -13.30 -8.20
C LYS A 48 -3.54 -13.64 -7.87
N LYS A 49 -3.98 -13.27 -6.66
CA LYS A 49 -5.35 -13.44 -6.18
C LYS A 49 -5.93 -12.12 -5.75
N ASN A 50 -7.25 -12.06 -5.53
CA ASN A 50 -7.86 -10.86 -4.98
C ASN A 50 -7.35 -10.63 -3.55
N PRO A 51 -6.57 -9.56 -3.29
CA PRO A 51 -5.95 -9.35 -1.98
C PRO A 51 -6.95 -9.25 -0.83
N GLU A 52 -8.16 -8.74 -1.08
CA GLU A 52 -9.20 -8.64 -0.04
C GLU A 52 -9.81 -9.99 0.34
N ALA A 53 -9.96 -10.89 -0.65
CA ALA A 53 -10.53 -12.20 -0.41
C ALA A 53 -9.61 -13.06 0.48
N GLU A 54 -8.30 -12.85 0.42
CA GLU A 54 -7.31 -13.60 1.17
C GLU A 54 -7.41 -13.39 2.68
N TYR A 55 -7.71 -12.16 3.12
CA TYR A 55 -7.82 -11.84 4.54
C TYR A 55 -9.07 -12.42 5.20
N ASN A 56 -10.12 -12.65 4.43
CA ASN A 56 -11.38 -13.18 4.96
C ASN A 56 -11.41 -14.71 5.02
N THR A 57 -10.55 -15.40 4.27
CA THR A 57 -10.57 -16.87 4.16
C THR A 57 -9.83 -17.57 5.29
N ALA A 58 -8.76 -16.98 5.83
CA ALA A 58 -7.92 -17.65 6.82
C ALA A 58 -8.59 -17.82 8.20
N THR A 59 -9.40 -16.84 8.63
CA THR A 59 -9.97 -16.82 9.96
C THR A 59 -11.49 -16.63 10.00
N GLY A 60 -12.09 -16.15 8.91
CA GLY A 60 -13.47 -15.66 8.89
C GLY A 60 -13.70 -14.43 9.78
N GLN A 61 -12.64 -13.82 10.31
CA GLN A 61 -12.67 -12.64 11.17
C GLN A 61 -11.87 -11.51 10.52
N GLU A 62 -12.52 -10.39 10.36
CA GLU A 62 -11.86 -9.18 9.87
C GLU A 62 -10.80 -8.71 10.87
N GLY A 63 -9.61 -8.37 10.38
CA GLY A 63 -8.50 -7.84 11.16
C GLY A 63 -7.66 -8.87 11.92
N TYR A 64 -7.86 -10.18 11.68
CA TYR A 64 -7.10 -11.25 12.32
C TYR A 64 -6.72 -12.34 11.33
N VAL A 65 -5.52 -12.88 11.47
CA VAL A 65 -5.02 -14.03 10.73
C VAL A 65 -4.53 -15.11 11.70
N LEU A 66 -4.53 -16.37 11.25
CA LEU A 66 -3.96 -17.46 12.04
C LEU A 66 -2.44 -17.28 12.15
N ASP A 67 -1.92 -17.41 13.37
CA ASP A 67 -0.47 -17.49 13.58
C ASP A 67 0.02 -18.87 13.13
N SER A 68 0.62 -18.94 11.95
CA SER A 68 1.12 -20.18 11.35
C SER A 68 2.30 -20.82 12.11
N SER A 69 2.92 -20.08 13.02
CA SER A 69 3.97 -20.61 13.91
C SER A 69 3.40 -21.40 15.08
N ARG A 70 2.07 -21.37 15.30
CA ARG A 70 1.36 -22.01 16.42
C ARG A 70 0.32 -22.99 15.91
N THR A 71 0.14 -24.05 16.66
CA THR A 71 -0.82 -25.13 16.34
C THR A 71 -2.11 -25.06 17.17
N ASP A 72 -2.23 -24.08 18.05
CA ASP A 72 -3.34 -23.94 18.97
C ASP A 72 -4.51 -23.07 18.44
N GLY A 73 -4.43 -22.64 17.19
CA GLY A 73 -5.43 -21.78 16.56
C GLY A 73 -5.34 -20.31 17.00
N THR A 74 -4.21 -19.90 17.61
CA THR A 74 -3.98 -18.50 17.97
C THR A 74 -4.03 -17.62 16.73
N THR A 75 -4.72 -16.49 16.83
CA THR A 75 -4.78 -15.45 15.79
C THR A 75 -3.95 -14.24 16.22
N VAL A 76 -3.38 -13.56 15.25
CA VAL A 76 -2.70 -12.28 15.44
C VAL A 76 -3.47 -11.18 14.74
N PRO A 77 -3.50 -9.95 15.30
CA PRO A 77 -4.10 -8.83 14.59
C PRO A 77 -3.25 -8.49 13.37
N PHE A 78 -3.90 -8.12 12.28
CA PHE A 78 -3.25 -7.52 11.13
C PHE A 78 -3.96 -6.20 10.79
N THR A 79 -3.28 -5.32 10.08
CA THR A 79 -3.88 -4.07 9.62
C THR A 79 -4.71 -4.35 8.37
N PRO A 80 -6.05 -4.30 8.46
CA PRO A 80 -6.90 -4.46 7.29
C PRO A 80 -6.68 -3.29 6.33
N TYR A 81 -6.81 -3.54 5.05
CA TYR A 81 -6.79 -2.50 4.04
C TYR A 81 -7.92 -2.71 3.04
N ASP A 82 -8.47 -1.61 2.55
CA ASP A 82 -9.47 -1.64 1.51
C ASP A 82 -8.80 -1.37 0.16
N GLN A 83 -8.33 -2.44 -0.47
CA GLN A 83 -7.69 -2.38 -1.79
C GLN A 83 -8.61 -1.70 -2.81
N ASN A 84 -9.92 -1.95 -2.72
CA ASN A 84 -10.89 -1.39 -3.64
C ASN A 84 -11.19 0.09 -3.37
N ALA A 85 -10.83 0.64 -2.21
CA ALA A 85 -10.96 2.07 -1.96
C ALA A 85 -10.01 2.89 -2.84
N TYR A 86 -8.78 2.39 -3.08
CA TYR A 86 -7.71 3.14 -3.73
C TYR A 86 -7.30 2.60 -5.08
N CYS A 87 -7.48 1.29 -5.30
CA CYS A 87 -6.94 0.58 -6.45
C CYS A 87 -8.02 -0.17 -7.22
N ASN A 88 -7.70 -0.46 -8.48
CA ASN A 88 -8.36 -1.46 -9.29
C ASN A 88 -7.49 -2.70 -9.32
N TYR A 89 -8.10 -3.86 -9.26
CA TYR A 89 -7.45 -5.15 -9.38
C TYR A 89 -7.94 -5.89 -10.62
N ASN A 90 -7.02 -6.33 -11.45
CA ASN A 90 -7.32 -7.19 -12.58
C ASN A 90 -7.05 -8.65 -12.20
N LYS A 91 -8.11 -9.42 -11.95
CA LYS A 91 -8.04 -10.81 -11.53
C LYS A 91 -7.35 -11.75 -12.54
N ASP A 92 -7.33 -11.38 -13.83
CA ASP A 92 -6.80 -12.25 -14.89
C ASP A 92 -5.28 -12.08 -15.05
N THR A 93 -4.75 -10.90 -14.70
CA THR A 93 -3.34 -10.56 -14.85
C THR A 93 -2.62 -10.35 -13.51
N GLY A 94 -3.33 -10.21 -12.40
CA GLY A 94 -2.77 -9.82 -11.10
C GLY A 94 -2.33 -8.36 -11.00
N VAL A 95 -2.60 -7.56 -12.03
CA VAL A 95 -2.18 -6.16 -12.08
C VAL A 95 -3.05 -5.31 -11.17
N VAL A 96 -2.40 -4.53 -10.33
CA VAL A 96 -3.01 -3.50 -9.47
C VAL A 96 -2.69 -2.13 -10.03
N THR A 97 -3.68 -1.26 -10.15
CA THR A 97 -3.53 0.12 -10.61
C THR A 97 -4.30 1.08 -9.72
N LEU A 98 -3.83 2.32 -9.58
CA LEU A 98 -4.56 3.34 -8.84
C LEU A 98 -5.89 3.67 -9.52
N LYS A 99 -6.96 3.86 -8.74
CA LYS A 99 -8.22 4.40 -9.24
C LYS A 99 -8.01 5.80 -9.83
N ASN A 100 -8.61 6.05 -10.97
CA ASN A 100 -8.48 7.32 -11.70
C ASN A 100 -7.01 7.71 -11.97
N ASN A 101 -6.10 6.73 -12.02
CA ASN A 101 -4.67 6.90 -12.22
C ASN A 101 -3.98 7.79 -11.19
N SER A 102 -4.59 8.03 -10.04
CA SER A 102 -3.97 8.81 -8.95
C SER A 102 -4.73 8.65 -7.64
N LEU A 103 -4.01 8.74 -6.53
CA LEU A 103 -4.56 8.79 -5.18
C LEU A 103 -4.23 10.15 -4.57
N LYS A 104 -5.26 10.95 -4.26
CA LYS A 104 -5.06 12.22 -3.57
C LYS A 104 -4.68 11.95 -2.11
N LEU A 105 -3.55 12.50 -1.69
CA LEU A 105 -3.01 12.34 -0.34
C LEU A 105 -3.38 13.50 0.57
N CYS A 106 -3.20 14.74 0.09
CA CYS A 106 -3.52 15.94 0.88
C CYS A 106 -3.70 17.19 0.02
N THR A 107 -4.15 18.26 0.66
CA THR A 107 -4.19 19.62 0.10
C THR A 107 -3.29 20.51 0.94
N LEU A 108 -2.36 21.21 0.30
CA LEU A 108 -1.47 22.17 0.94
C LEU A 108 -1.82 23.58 0.48
N SER A 109 -1.73 24.54 1.39
CA SER A 109 -1.78 25.96 1.04
C SER A 109 -0.43 26.40 0.49
N GLY A 110 -0.43 27.05 -0.68
CA GLY A 110 0.77 27.62 -1.27
C GLY A 110 1.31 28.81 -0.46
N ALA A 111 2.56 29.18 -0.72
CA ALA A 111 3.14 30.42 -0.23
C ALA A 111 2.43 31.61 -0.88
N GLY A 112 2.11 32.62 -0.10
CA GLY A 112 1.49 33.87 -0.60
C GLY A 112 1.23 34.85 0.51
N ASN A 113 1.08 36.14 0.17
CA ASN A 113 0.77 37.21 1.10
C ASN A 113 1.69 37.26 2.35
N GLY A 114 3.00 37.00 2.17
CA GLY A 114 3.99 36.98 3.24
C GLY A 114 3.94 35.74 4.15
N LYS A 115 3.16 34.70 3.82
CA LYS A 115 3.12 33.44 4.53
C LYS A 115 3.99 32.40 3.80
N ALA A 116 4.69 31.57 4.57
CA ALA A 116 5.36 30.37 4.04
C ALA A 116 4.31 29.37 3.51
N GLY A 117 4.68 28.63 2.47
CA GLY A 117 3.87 27.50 2.02
C GLY A 117 3.85 26.39 3.08
N GLN A 118 2.81 25.58 3.05
CA GLN A 118 2.72 24.37 3.86
C GLN A 118 3.60 23.27 3.28
N SER A 119 4.08 22.40 4.15
CA SER A 119 4.76 21.15 3.81
C SER A 119 3.95 19.97 4.33
N VAL A 120 4.17 18.82 3.75
CA VAL A 120 3.65 17.53 4.21
C VAL A 120 4.80 16.58 4.42
N GLU A 121 4.75 15.76 5.44
CA GLU A 121 5.61 14.62 5.63
C GLU A 121 4.82 13.36 5.29
N ILE A 122 5.41 12.50 4.47
CA ILE A 122 4.81 11.21 4.08
C ILE A 122 5.77 10.13 4.51
N GLU A 123 5.35 9.31 5.47
CA GLU A 123 6.07 8.10 5.84
C GLU A 123 5.68 6.98 4.89
N ILE A 124 6.67 6.26 4.38
CA ILE A 124 6.48 5.15 3.44
C ILE A 124 6.94 3.88 4.12
N TYR A 125 6.03 2.94 4.25
CA TYR A 125 6.30 1.59 4.77
C TYR A 125 6.19 0.59 3.63
N ILE A 126 7.14 -0.33 3.56
CA ILE A 126 7.16 -1.41 2.58
C ILE A 126 7.46 -2.69 3.34
N TRP A 127 6.59 -3.69 3.20
CA TRP A 127 6.79 -4.96 3.87
C TRP A 127 6.31 -6.14 3.04
N LEU A 128 6.79 -7.32 3.39
CA LEU A 128 6.30 -8.58 2.88
C LEU A 128 5.15 -9.03 3.79
N GLU A 129 3.97 -9.24 3.20
CA GLU A 129 2.81 -9.71 3.95
C GLU A 129 2.85 -11.22 4.12
N GLY A 130 3.30 -11.65 5.30
CA GLY A 130 3.49 -13.07 5.60
C GLY A 130 2.21 -13.92 5.62
N CYS A 131 1.04 -13.27 5.70
CA CYS A 131 -0.26 -13.96 5.67
C CYS A 131 -0.89 -13.98 4.28
N ASP A 132 -0.23 -13.39 3.28
CA ASP A 132 -0.62 -13.45 1.89
C ASP A 132 -0.39 -14.88 1.34
N GLU A 133 -1.37 -15.45 0.65
CA GLU A 133 -1.23 -16.76 0.02
C GLU A 133 -0.10 -16.81 -1.02
N ASP A 134 0.25 -15.67 -1.61
CA ASP A 134 1.37 -15.55 -2.53
C ASP A 134 2.73 -15.53 -1.79
N CYS A 135 2.75 -15.31 -0.47
CA CYS A 135 3.96 -15.32 0.36
C CYS A 135 4.43 -16.75 0.66
N THR A 136 4.93 -17.41 -0.34
CA THR A 136 5.40 -18.80 -0.26
C THR A 136 6.89 -18.89 0.03
N ALA A 137 7.37 -20.09 0.44
CA ALA A 137 8.79 -20.34 0.68
C ALA A 137 9.68 -20.05 -0.56
N ASN A 138 9.11 -20.10 -1.77
CA ASN A 138 9.84 -19.80 -3.00
C ASN A 138 10.24 -18.31 -3.10
N LEU A 139 9.57 -17.42 -2.35
CA LEU A 139 9.93 -16.00 -2.33
C LEU A 139 11.16 -15.69 -1.48
N CYS A 140 11.60 -16.60 -0.61
CA CYS A 140 12.75 -16.36 0.28
C CYS A 140 14.07 -16.04 -0.44
N SER A 141 14.21 -16.43 -1.71
CA SER A 141 15.39 -16.16 -2.55
C SER A 141 15.14 -15.06 -3.59
N GLN A 142 13.95 -14.49 -3.63
CA GLN A 142 13.58 -13.49 -4.62
C GLN A 142 13.94 -12.07 -4.18
N THR A 143 14.07 -11.19 -5.13
CA THR A 143 14.41 -9.79 -4.91
C THR A 143 13.50 -8.90 -5.73
N LEU A 144 13.01 -7.83 -5.10
CA LEU A 144 12.45 -6.71 -5.82
C LEU A 144 13.60 -5.84 -6.32
N LYS A 145 13.79 -5.75 -7.62
CA LYS A 145 14.88 -4.94 -8.21
C LYS A 145 14.59 -3.45 -8.10
N ASN A 146 13.32 -3.09 -8.25
CA ASN A 146 12.89 -1.72 -8.19
C ASN A 146 11.48 -1.60 -7.64
N LEU A 147 11.25 -0.57 -6.81
CA LEU A 147 9.93 -0.06 -6.46
C LEU A 147 10.00 1.46 -6.53
N ALA A 148 9.18 2.05 -7.37
CA ALA A 148 9.10 3.49 -7.56
C ALA A 148 7.70 3.98 -7.19
N LEU A 149 7.64 5.00 -6.34
CA LEU A 149 6.41 5.72 -6.02
C LEU A 149 6.55 7.14 -6.56
N SER A 150 5.69 7.52 -7.48
CA SER A 150 5.71 8.85 -8.09
C SER A 150 4.70 9.76 -7.41
N PHE A 151 5.13 10.94 -6.99
CA PHE A 151 4.28 11.95 -6.39
C PHE A 151 4.14 13.16 -7.30
N ALA A 152 2.95 13.71 -7.39
CA ALA A 152 2.64 14.88 -8.21
C ALA A 152 1.96 15.98 -7.39
N GLY A 153 2.39 17.22 -7.61
CA GLY A 153 1.72 18.43 -7.11
C GLY A 153 0.85 19.05 -8.20
N VAL A 154 -0.40 19.31 -7.91
CA VAL A 154 -1.33 19.99 -8.83
C VAL A 154 -1.85 21.27 -8.20
N ASN A 155 -1.64 22.41 -8.87
CA ASN A 155 -2.21 23.67 -8.46
C ASN A 155 -3.73 23.65 -8.68
N ARG A 156 -4.49 24.05 -7.67
CA ARG A 156 -5.91 24.38 -7.88
C ARG A 156 -5.96 25.73 -8.59
N GLN A 157 -6.61 25.76 -9.73
CA GLN A 157 -7.10 27.04 -10.27
C GLN A 157 -8.36 27.39 -9.47
N GLU A 158 -8.33 28.53 -8.81
CA GLU A 158 -9.51 29.12 -8.15
C GLU A 158 -10.50 29.62 -9.20
#